data_7c6fbf62a058528e2ddf4c250e57c61c
#
_entry.id   7c6fbf62a058528e2ddf4c250e57c61c
#
_cell.length_a   1.000
_cell.length_b   1.000
_cell.length_c   1.000
_cell.angle_alpha   90.00
_cell.angle_beta   90.00
_cell.angle_gamma   90.00
#
_symmetry.space_group_name_H-M   'P 1'
#
loop_
_entity.id
_entity.type
_entity.pdbx_description
1 polymer ?
#
loop_
_entity_poly.entity_id
_entity_poly.type
_entity_poly.pdbx_seq_one_letter_code
_entity_poly.pdbx_strand_id
1 'polypeptide(L)'
;MHQPERADAARRTRKQLGAWYTPPELVDAIVREVTFDGAVTVLDPACGDGRFLRATGLPTQVGVDVDPATSYIHDDALSRDWGAEQFDIVVGNPPFLNQLAASTTRGGRSRFGGGPYADTAAEFLALAIRLCRPGGRVGLVLPQSLLSTRDTAAIRDAVDAQAALRWMWWSDTQMFDANVRVWAGVWEVGGVQREVQRAFGPHFAPLPARPRPTTWAGLLTDASPAAHAGPVLGDIATFSVDFREQYYGLVGAVSDEVEGPPLITSGLIEPGRCLWGERPVRFAKQRYAAPRVAIDRLSPRLQRWAATRSVPKILIANQTKVIEAVHDPAGEWLPSVPVITCVSDDCDTVLQVLNSNAANEWVHHHAAGSGLGAGTVRLNPKLLAGIPLR
;
A
#
# COMPACT_ATOMS: atom_id res chain seq x y z
N MET A 1 29.03 -14.58 -23.58
CA MET A 1 28.10 -14.27 -22.44
C MET A 1 27.07 -15.38 -22.35
N HIS A 2 27.10 -16.16 -21.26
CA HIS A 2 26.20 -17.30 -21.06
C HIS A 2 24.73 -16.88 -20.92
N GLN A 3 23.78 -17.73 -21.39
CA GLN A 3 22.32 -17.52 -21.28
C GLN A 3 21.82 -17.09 -19.87
N PRO A 4 22.36 -17.64 -18.73
CA PRO A 4 21.93 -17.22 -17.41
C PRO A 4 22.32 -15.78 -17.05
N GLU A 5 23.47 -15.28 -17.50
CA GLU A 5 23.90 -13.89 -17.22
C GLU A 5 23.02 -12.85 -17.95
N ARG A 6 22.55 -13.17 -19.15
CA ARG A 6 21.60 -12.32 -19.89
C ARG A 6 20.23 -12.28 -19.22
N ALA A 7 19.74 -13.41 -18.70
CA ALA A 7 18.49 -13.49 -17.97
C ALA A 7 18.54 -12.70 -16.65
N ASP A 8 19.64 -12.78 -15.93
CA ASP A 8 19.85 -12.03 -14.68
C ASP A 8 19.99 -10.51 -14.92
N ALA A 9 20.67 -10.11 -16.00
CA ALA A 9 20.78 -8.69 -16.39
C ALA A 9 19.40 -8.13 -16.79
N ALA A 10 18.63 -8.85 -17.60
CA ALA A 10 17.27 -8.46 -17.99
C ALA A 10 16.32 -8.38 -16.78
N ARG A 11 16.46 -9.30 -15.81
CA ARG A 11 15.69 -9.28 -14.55
C ARG A 11 16.04 -8.08 -13.68
N ARG A 12 17.33 -7.70 -13.60
CA ARG A 12 17.78 -6.49 -12.86
C ARG A 12 17.26 -5.23 -13.50
N THR A 13 17.33 -5.10 -14.83
CA THR A 13 16.80 -3.95 -15.57
C THR A 13 15.28 -3.82 -15.39
N ARG A 14 14.52 -4.92 -15.51
CA ARG A 14 13.07 -4.91 -15.24
C ARG A 14 12.73 -4.49 -13.80
N LYS A 15 13.49 -4.99 -12.82
CA LYS A 15 13.32 -4.58 -11.41
C LYS A 15 13.62 -3.10 -11.20
N GLN A 16 14.59 -2.53 -11.91
CA GLN A 16 14.94 -1.12 -11.86
C GLN A 16 13.86 -0.24 -12.51
N LEU A 17 13.24 -0.72 -13.59
CA LEU A 17 12.15 -0.04 -14.30
C LEU A 17 10.77 -0.28 -13.64
N GLY A 18 10.67 -1.19 -12.65
CA GLY A 18 9.38 -1.58 -12.05
C GLY A 18 8.45 -2.31 -13.04
N ALA A 19 9.01 -2.83 -14.14
CA ALA A 19 8.25 -3.46 -15.22
C ALA A 19 8.03 -4.95 -14.94
N TRP A 20 6.77 -5.36 -14.82
CA TRP A 20 6.35 -6.75 -14.59
C TRP A 20 5.31 -7.16 -15.61
N TYR A 21 5.53 -8.29 -16.27
CA TYR A 21 4.58 -8.76 -17.26
C TYR A 21 3.28 -9.24 -16.61
N THR A 22 2.17 -8.75 -17.12
CA THR A 22 0.83 -9.15 -16.67
C THR A 22 0.51 -10.56 -17.20
N PRO A 23 0.01 -11.49 -16.36
CA PRO A 23 -0.46 -12.78 -16.82
C PRO A 23 -1.56 -12.64 -17.87
N PRO A 24 -1.58 -13.52 -18.91
CA PRO A 24 -2.58 -13.44 -20.00
C PRO A 24 -4.02 -13.41 -19.49
N GLU A 25 -4.33 -14.22 -18.48
CA GLU A 25 -5.68 -14.34 -17.92
C GLU A 25 -6.15 -13.00 -17.29
N LEU A 26 -5.24 -12.24 -16.70
CA LEU A 26 -5.55 -10.92 -16.14
C LEU A 26 -5.70 -9.88 -17.26
N VAL A 27 -4.87 -9.96 -18.31
CA VAL A 27 -5.03 -9.10 -19.50
C VAL A 27 -6.42 -9.32 -20.11
N ASP A 28 -6.80 -10.58 -20.34
CA ASP A 28 -8.09 -10.94 -20.96
C ASP A 28 -9.27 -10.50 -20.07
N ALA A 29 -9.15 -10.62 -18.75
CA ALA A 29 -10.17 -10.16 -17.82
C ALA A 29 -10.36 -8.64 -17.91
N ILE A 30 -9.29 -7.86 -17.87
CA ILE A 30 -9.35 -6.40 -17.96
C ILE A 30 -9.89 -5.97 -19.34
N VAL A 31 -9.40 -6.57 -20.41
CA VAL A 31 -9.82 -6.25 -21.77
C VAL A 31 -11.32 -6.50 -21.97
N ARG A 32 -11.87 -7.59 -21.42
CA ARG A 32 -13.30 -7.88 -21.43
C ARG A 32 -14.11 -6.78 -20.75
N GLU A 33 -13.63 -6.26 -19.63
CA GLU A 33 -14.34 -5.23 -18.85
C GLU A 33 -14.23 -3.83 -19.46
N VAL A 34 -13.15 -3.51 -20.18
CA VAL A 34 -12.97 -2.20 -20.82
C VAL A 34 -13.58 -2.10 -22.21
N THR A 35 -13.71 -3.23 -22.93
CA THR A 35 -14.23 -3.23 -24.30
C THR A 35 -15.72 -2.90 -24.32
N PHE A 36 -16.14 -2.08 -25.27
CA PHE A 36 -17.54 -1.72 -25.51
C PHE A 36 -17.78 -1.45 -27.00
N ASP A 37 -19.04 -1.52 -27.40
CA ASP A 37 -19.43 -1.33 -28.81
C ASP A 37 -19.11 0.10 -29.28
N GLY A 38 -18.45 0.19 -30.43
CA GLY A 38 -18.05 1.47 -31.03
C GLY A 38 -16.70 2.02 -30.55
N ALA A 39 -15.97 1.29 -29.68
CA ALA A 39 -14.57 1.63 -29.38
C ALA A 39 -13.68 1.32 -30.58
N VAL A 40 -12.82 2.26 -30.97
CA VAL A 40 -11.91 2.14 -32.12
C VAL A 40 -10.46 2.46 -31.77
N THR A 41 -10.21 3.20 -30.71
CA THR A 41 -8.88 3.67 -30.30
C THR A 41 -8.50 3.14 -28.91
N VAL A 42 -7.26 2.68 -28.77
CA VAL A 42 -6.71 2.26 -27.48
C VAL A 42 -5.31 2.82 -27.26
N LEU A 43 -5.04 3.26 -26.04
CA LEU A 43 -3.73 3.67 -25.55
C LEU A 43 -3.25 2.72 -24.46
N ASP A 44 -1.96 2.35 -24.51
CA ASP A 44 -1.22 1.83 -23.35
C ASP A 44 0.00 2.75 -23.11
N PRO A 45 -0.01 3.57 -22.04
CA PRO A 45 1.03 4.57 -21.77
C PRO A 45 2.31 3.99 -21.15
N ALA A 46 2.38 2.68 -20.91
CA ALA A 46 3.56 1.95 -20.44
C ALA A 46 3.54 0.53 -21.00
N CYS A 47 3.52 0.43 -22.34
CA CYS A 47 3.01 -0.72 -23.05
C CYS A 47 3.92 -1.97 -23.03
N GLY A 48 5.20 -1.82 -22.66
CA GLY A 48 6.14 -2.94 -22.66
C GLY A 48 6.15 -3.70 -24.00
N ASP A 49 5.74 -4.96 -23.96
CA ASP A 49 5.62 -5.79 -25.14
C ASP A 49 4.31 -5.59 -25.93
N GLY A 50 3.43 -4.71 -25.51
CA GLY A 50 2.16 -4.39 -26.18
C GLY A 50 1.05 -5.44 -26.01
N ARG A 51 1.12 -6.31 -25.00
CA ARG A 51 0.13 -7.40 -24.82
C ARG A 51 -1.29 -6.89 -24.60
N PHE A 52 -1.48 -5.82 -23.85
CA PHE A 52 -2.81 -5.20 -23.68
C PHE A 52 -3.35 -4.67 -25.00
N LEU A 53 -2.54 -3.98 -25.78
CA LEU A 53 -2.92 -3.43 -27.08
C LEU A 53 -3.38 -4.57 -28.02
N ARG A 54 -2.56 -5.61 -28.15
CA ARG A 54 -2.92 -6.76 -28.99
C ARG A 54 -4.20 -7.47 -28.55
N ALA A 55 -4.38 -7.61 -27.22
CA ALA A 55 -5.54 -8.29 -26.67
C ALA A 55 -6.87 -7.54 -26.91
N THR A 56 -6.84 -6.20 -27.04
CA THR A 56 -8.06 -5.43 -27.37
C THR A 56 -8.55 -5.67 -28.80
N GLY A 57 -7.67 -6.03 -29.73
CA GLY A 57 -8.00 -6.20 -31.13
C GLY A 57 -8.51 -4.95 -31.85
N LEU A 58 -8.38 -3.77 -31.22
CA LEU A 58 -8.89 -2.52 -31.80
C LEU A 58 -8.03 -2.05 -32.98
N PRO A 59 -8.62 -1.38 -33.98
CA PRO A 59 -7.92 -0.99 -35.20
C PRO A 59 -6.85 0.08 -34.98
N THR A 60 -7.05 1.00 -34.04
CA THR A 60 -6.09 2.06 -33.74
C THR A 60 -5.46 1.84 -32.37
N GLN A 61 -4.20 1.45 -32.35
CA GLN A 61 -3.45 1.12 -31.17
C GLN A 61 -2.27 2.07 -31.00
N VAL A 62 -2.19 2.74 -29.87
CA VAL A 62 -1.07 3.61 -29.49
C VAL A 62 -0.40 3.03 -28.25
N GLY A 63 0.90 2.76 -28.36
CA GLY A 63 1.73 2.32 -27.23
C GLY A 63 2.87 3.28 -27.00
N VAL A 64 3.18 3.57 -25.77
CA VAL A 64 4.35 4.37 -25.35
C VAL A 64 5.12 3.61 -24.29
N ASP A 65 6.45 3.58 -24.41
CA ASP A 65 7.32 2.98 -23.40
C ASP A 65 8.66 3.71 -23.32
N VAL A 66 9.27 3.73 -22.15
CA VAL A 66 10.62 4.29 -21.92
C VAL A 66 11.74 3.33 -22.32
N ASP A 67 11.43 2.07 -22.61
CA ASP A 67 12.42 1.11 -23.09
C ASP A 67 12.79 1.42 -24.54
N PRO A 68 14.05 1.74 -24.85
CA PRO A 68 14.48 2.03 -26.21
C PRO A 68 14.36 0.83 -27.16
N ALA A 69 14.16 -0.39 -26.62
CA ALA A 69 13.92 -1.59 -27.42
C ALA A 69 12.43 -1.79 -27.78
N THR A 70 11.54 -0.89 -27.36
CA THR A 70 10.12 -0.98 -27.68
C THR A 70 9.89 -0.92 -29.20
N SER A 71 8.91 -1.66 -29.70
CA SER A 71 8.42 -1.55 -31.07
C SER A 71 7.35 -0.45 -31.23
N TYR A 72 7.01 0.24 -30.17
CA TYR A 72 6.04 1.32 -30.06
C TYR A 72 6.74 2.68 -29.97
N ILE A 73 6.04 3.70 -29.50
CA ILE A 73 6.63 5.05 -29.32
C ILE A 73 7.60 5.00 -28.15
N HIS A 74 8.88 5.30 -28.40
CA HIS A 74 9.88 5.44 -27.35
C HIS A 74 9.81 6.84 -26.76
N ASP A 75 9.18 6.97 -25.59
CA ASP A 75 9.00 8.25 -24.87
C ASP A 75 8.60 7.99 -23.39
N ASP A 76 8.70 9.03 -22.56
CA ASP A 76 8.09 9.00 -21.22
C ASP A 76 6.67 9.58 -21.26
N ALA A 77 5.68 8.72 -21.23
CA ALA A 77 4.27 9.08 -21.30
C ALA A 77 3.83 10.12 -20.25
N LEU A 78 4.47 10.15 -19.08
CA LEU A 78 4.16 11.14 -18.04
C LEU A 78 4.73 12.53 -18.36
N SER A 79 5.75 12.63 -19.21
CA SER A 79 6.35 13.90 -19.63
C SER A 79 5.98 14.32 -21.04
N ARG A 80 5.45 13.39 -21.84
CA ARG A 80 5.01 13.61 -23.20
C ARG A 80 3.94 14.71 -23.27
N ASP A 81 4.05 15.57 -24.29
CA ASP A 81 2.96 16.46 -24.67
C ASP A 81 1.91 15.68 -25.47
N TRP A 82 0.75 15.48 -24.88
CA TRP A 82 -0.37 14.76 -25.48
C TRP A 82 -1.32 15.71 -26.23
N GLY A 83 -1.14 17.03 -26.12
CA GLY A 83 -2.06 17.99 -26.72
C GLY A 83 -3.51 17.73 -26.34
N ALA A 84 -4.39 17.61 -27.36
CA ALA A 84 -5.81 17.29 -27.21
C ALA A 84 -6.14 15.83 -27.52
N GLU A 85 -5.13 14.94 -27.58
CA GLU A 85 -5.34 13.51 -27.85
C GLU A 85 -6.23 12.86 -26.77
N GLN A 86 -7.24 12.11 -27.22
CA GLN A 86 -8.13 11.31 -26.37
C GLN A 86 -8.40 9.95 -27.02
N PHE A 87 -8.61 8.94 -26.17
CA PHE A 87 -8.80 7.55 -26.58
C PHE A 87 -10.10 6.98 -26.04
N ASP A 88 -10.69 6.01 -26.76
CA ASP A 88 -11.86 5.28 -26.28
C ASP A 88 -11.53 4.41 -25.07
N ILE A 89 -10.36 3.78 -25.14
CA ILE A 89 -9.87 2.87 -24.09
C ILE A 89 -8.44 3.24 -23.74
N VAL A 90 -8.13 3.26 -22.44
CA VAL A 90 -6.76 3.31 -21.94
C VAL A 90 -6.52 2.10 -21.04
N VAL A 91 -5.49 1.32 -21.34
CA VAL A 91 -5.17 0.09 -20.61
C VAL A 91 -3.70 0.05 -20.23
N GLY A 92 -3.33 -0.80 -19.29
CA GLY A 92 -1.92 -1.06 -19.01
C GLY A 92 -1.62 -1.60 -17.62
N ASN A 93 -0.34 -1.90 -17.44
CA ASN A 93 0.27 -2.23 -16.16
C ASN A 93 1.46 -1.29 -15.93
N PRO A 94 1.21 -0.05 -15.46
CA PRO A 94 2.25 0.95 -15.29
C PRO A 94 3.30 0.52 -14.27
N PRO A 95 4.53 1.07 -14.32
CA PRO A 95 5.59 0.72 -13.39
C PRO A 95 5.26 1.11 -11.95
N PHE A 96 5.55 0.19 -11.00
CA PHE A 96 5.37 0.40 -9.56
C PHE A 96 6.67 0.92 -8.95
N LEU A 97 6.85 2.23 -8.97
CA LEU A 97 8.04 2.88 -8.46
C LEU A 97 7.65 3.93 -7.41
N ASN A 98 8.06 3.70 -6.17
CA ASN A 98 7.98 4.77 -5.19
C ASN A 98 9.03 5.85 -5.51
N GLN A 99 8.79 7.08 -5.11
CA GLN A 99 9.66 8.22 -5.41
C GLN A 99 11.05 8.16 -4.74
N LEU A 100 11.30 7.19 -3.86
CA LEU A 100 12.62 6.90 -3.30
C LEU A 100 13.45 6.00 -4.20
N ALA A 101 12.88 5.42 -5.26
CA ALA A 101 13.65 4.64 -6.23
C ALA A 101 14.62 5.58 -6.98
N ALA A 102 15.89 5.17 -7.08
CA ALA A 102 16.93 5.96 -7.73
C ALA A 102 16.65 6.30 -9.21
N SER A 103 15.73 5.57 -9.83
CA SER A 103 15.28 5.77 -11.21
C SER A 103 14.17 6.82 -11.36
N THR A 104 13.56 7.30 -10.26
CA THR A 104 12.56 8.36 -10.35
C THR A 104 13.26 9.72 -10.30
N THR A 105 13.39 10.36 -11.44
CA THR A 105 13.93 11.73 -11.58
C THR A 105 13.00 12.81 -11.02
N ARG A 106 11.89 12.44 -10.42
CA ARG A 106 10.77 13.36 -10.12
C ARG A 106 10.91 14.12 -8.82
N GLY A 107 11.91 13.83 -8.00
CA GLY A 107 12.30 14.67 -6.86
C GLY A 107 11.16 15.07 -5.92
N GLY A 108 10.13 14.20 -5.74
CA GLY A 108 8.99 14.48 -4.88
C GLY A 108 7.93 15.41 -5.48
N ARG A 109 7.95 15.67 -6.79
CA ARG A 109 6.94 16.50 -7.47
C ARG A 109 6.00 15.64 -8.30
N SER A 110 4.82 15.32 -7.75
CA SER A 110 3.71 14.78 -8.50
C SER A 110 3.18 15.84 -9.48
N ARG A 111 2.80 15.40 -10.70
CA ARG A 111 2.12 16.26 -11.68
C ARG A 111 0.62 16.32 -11.45
N PHE A 112 0.08 15.34 -10.73
CA PHE A 112 -1.35 15.15 -10.50
C PHE A 112 -1.75 15.30 -9.02
N GLY A 113 -0.92 15.98 -8.21
CA GLY A 113 -1.24 16.32 -6.82
C GLY A 113 -0.92 15.22 -5.79
N GLY A 114 -0.22 14.16 -6.18
CA GLY A 114 0.26 13.14 -5.22
C GLY A 114 1.29 13.70 -4.24
N GLY A 115 1.34 13.13 -3.04
CA GLY A 115 2.34 13.45 -2.03
C GLY A 115 3.74 12.95 -2.40
N PRO A 116 4.76 13.27 -1.57
CA PRO A 116 6.16 13.00 -1.87
C PRO A 116 6.52 11.51 -1.98
N TYR A 117 5.68 10.62 -1.49
CA TYR A 117 5.87 9.17 -1.53
C TYR A 117 4.79 8.46 -2.36
N ALA A 118 4.05 9.18 -3.21
CA ALA A 118 3.10 8.58 -4.12
C ALA A 118 3.82 7.65 -5.11
N ASP A 119 3.21 6.49 -5.38
CA ASP A 119 3.71 5.56 -6.38
C ASP A 119 3.50 6.13 -7.79
N THR A 120 4.45 5.87 -8.69
CA THR A 120 4.35 6.29 -10.09
C THR A 120 3.09 5.76 -10.78
N ALA A 121 2.61 4.58 -10.38
CA ALA A 121 1.36 4.02 -10.89
C ALA A 121 0.13 4.92 -10.62
N ALA A 122 0.14 5.73 -9.56
CA ALA A 122 -0.92 6.70 -9.31
C ALA A 122 -0.91 7.85 -10.32
N GLU A 123 0.27 8.31 -10.73
CA GLU A 123 0.42 9.31 -11.79
C GLU A 123 -0.09 8.77 -13.14
N PHE A 124 0.20 7.51 -13.45
CA PHE A 124 -0.33 6.85 -14.65
C PHE A 124 -1.84 6.70 -14.62
N LEU A 125 -2.43 6.40 -13.45
CA LEU A 125 -3.89 6.37 -13.31
C LEU A 125 -4.51 7.75 -13.63
N ALA A 126 -3.97 8.82 -13.05
CA ALA A 126 -4.44 10.18 -13.34
C ALA A 126 -4.27 10.56 -14.80
N LEU A 127 -3.12 10.21 -15.41
CA LEU A 127 -2.87 10.39 -16.83
C LEU A 127 -3.89 9.63 -17.70
N ALA A 128 -4.14 8.35 -17.38
CA ALA A 128 -5.08 7.51 -18.11
C ALA A 128 -6.51 8.07 -18.10
N ILE A 129 -6.99 8.54 -16.93
CA ILE A 129 -8.30 9.20 -16.82
C ILE A 129 -8.35 10.46 -17.68
N ARG A 130 -7.29 11.29 -17.69
CA ARG A 130 -7.21 12.50 -18.50
C ARG A 130 -7.22 12.22 -20.01
N LEU A 131 -6.55 11.16 -20.44
CA LEU A 131 -6.40 10.81 -21.86
C LEU A 131 -7.57 9.96 -22.39
N CYS A 132 -8.43 9.47 -21.53
CA CYS A 132 -9.63 8.76 -21.92
C CYS A 132 -10.78 9.76 -22.12
N ARG A 133 -11.50 9.64 -23.24
CA ARG A 133 -12.65 10.52 -23.53
C ARG A 133 -13.83 10.26 -22.59
N PRO A 134 -14.75 11.21 -22.40
CA PRO A 134 -16.01 10.95 -21.72
C PRO A 134 -16.77 9.77 -22.35
N GLY A 135 -17.27 8.85 -21.52
CA GLY A 135 -17.89 7.58 -21.94
C GLY A 135 -16.89 6.49 -22.31
N GLY A 136 -15.60 6.80 -22.38
CA GLY A 136 -14.54 5.82 -22.56
C GLY A 136 -14.20 5.07 -21.29
N ARG A 137 -13.35 4.04 -21.38
CA ARG A 137 -12.99 3.19 -20.24
C ARG A 137 -11.48 3.11 -20.02
N VAL A 138 -11.11 3.09 -18.76
CA VAL A 138 -9.71 2.92 -18.29
C VAL A 138 -9.60 1.61 -17.52
N GLY A 139 -8.65 0.75 -17.90
CA GLY A 139 -8.40 -0.53 -17.23
C GLY A 139 -6.94 -0.67 -16.86
N LEU A 140 -6.60 -0.61 -15.57
CA LEU A 140 -5.20 -0.65 -15.10
C LEU A 140 -4.96 -1.70 -14.03
N VAL A 141 -3.75 -2.27 -14.05
CA VAL A 141 -3.17 -3.01 -12.92
C VAL A 141 -2.40 -2.05 -12.05
N LEU A 142 -2.66 -2.06 -10.75
CA LEU A 142 -2.15 -1.08 -9.80
C LEU A 142 -1.70 -1.75 -8.50
N PRO A 143 -0.74 -1.18 -7.75
CA PRO A 143 -0.35 -1.72 -6.45
C PRO A 143 -1.48 -1.49 -5.42
N GLN A 144 -1.73 -2.49 -4.55
CA GLN A 144 -2.78 -2.39 -3.52
C GLN A 144 -2.56 -1.22 -2.54
N SER A 145 -1.32 -0.82 -2.33
CA SER A 145 -0.99 0.35 -1.50
C SER A 145 -1.67 1.63 -1.97
N LEU A 146 -1.97 1.76 -3.28
CA LEU A 146 -2.67 2.92 -3.86
C LEU A 146 -4.08 3.07 -3.29
N LEU A 147 -4.72 1.97 -2.86
CA LEU A 147 -6.09 2.00 -2.34
C LEU A 147 -6.25 2.82 -1.04
N SER A 148 -5.18 2.94 -0.22
CA SER A 148 -5.27 3.53 1.12
C SER A 148 -4.15 4.49 1.49
N THR A 149 -3.05 4.58 0.73
CA THR A 149 -1.94 5.44 1.09
C THR A 149 -2.32 6.92 1.05
N ARG A 150 -1.80 7.68 2.03
CA ARG A 150 -2.04 9.12 2.17
C ARG A 150 -1.53 9.90 0.97
N ASP A 151 -0.34 9.55 0.48
CA ASP A 151 0.30 10.30 -0.60
C ASP A 151 -0.42 10.19 -1.95
N THR A 152 -1.29 9.18 -2.12
CA THR A 152 -2.14 9.02 -3.32
C THR A 152 -3.57 9.53 -3.11
N ALA A 153 -3.93 10.07 -1.95
CA ALA A 153 -5.29 10.48 -1.64
C ALA A 153 -5.84 11.52 -2.63
N ALA A 154 -5.08 12.60 -2.88
CA ALA A 154 -5.51 13.65 -3.81
C ALA A 154 -5.73 13.13 -5.24
N ILE A 155 -4.92 12.16 -5.69
CA ILE A 155 -5.11 11.51 -6.99
C ILE A 155 -6.40 10.69 -7.00
N ARG A 156 -6.66 9.88 -5.94
CA ARG A 156 -7.93 9.14 -5.84
C ARG A 156 -9.14 10.06 -5.87
N ASP A 157 -9.11 11.15 -5.10
CA ASP A 157 -10.19 12.13 -5.06
C ASP A 157 -10.43 12.76 -6.45
N ALA A 158 -9.35 13.09 -7.17
CA ALA A 158 -9.46 13.64 -8.53
C ALA A 158 -9.99 12.60 -9.53
N VAL A 159 -9.62 11.34 -9.40
CA VAL A 159 -10.16 10.24 -10.23
C VAL A 159 -11.64 10.04 -9.93
N ASP A 160 -12.03 10.00 -8.66
CA ASP A 160 -13.42 9.84 -8.24
C ASP A 160 -14.34 10.99 -8.70
N ALA A 161 -13.79 12.18 -8.85
CA ALA A 161 -14.52 13.33 -9.39
C ALA A 161 -14.76 13.25 -10.91
N GLN A 162 -13.97 12.45 -11.63
CA GLN A 162 -13.99 12.40 -13.10
C GLN A 162 -14.48 11.08 -13.68
N ALA A 163 -14.41 9.98 -12.92
CA ALA A 163 -14.69 8.64 -13.41
C ALA A 163 -15.34 7.75 -12.36
N ALA A 164 -16.20 6.86 -12.81
CA ALA A 164 -16.87 5.88 -11.98
C ALA A 164 -16.12 4.54 -12.04
N LEU A 165 -15.69 4.01 -10.89
CA LEU A 165 -15.15 2.65 -10.80
C LEU A 165 -16.28 1.65 -11.04
N ARG A 166 -16.13 0.80 -12.06
CA ARG A 166 -17.14 -0.19 -12.48
C ARG A 166 -16.83 -1.58 -12.01
N TRP A 167 -15.57 -1.96 -12.11
CA TRP A 167 -15.10 -3.30 -11.79
C TRP A 167 -13.75 -3.23 -11.10
N MET A 168 -13.51 -4.20 -10.21
CA MET A 168 -12.20 -4.42 -9.62
C MET A 168 -11.92 -5.90 -9.39
N TRP A 169 -10.64 -6.23 -9.40
CA TRP A 169 -10.12 -7.55 -9.09
C TRP A 169 -8.90 -7.46 -8.19
N TRP A 170 -8.74 -8.43 -7.31
CA TRP A 170 -7.51 -8.66 -6.54
C TRP A 170 -7.31 -10.14 -6.22
N SER A 171 -6.09 -10.51 -5.76
CA SER A 171 -5.77 -11.87 -5.35
C SER A 171 -4.83 -11.87 -4.17
N ASP A 172 -5.00 -12.85 -3.28
CA ASP A 172 -4.04 -13.17 -2.22
C ASP A 172 -2.92 -14.08 -2.71
N THR A 173 -3.12 -14.73 -3.86
CA THR A 173 -2.09 -15.51 -4.54
C THR A 173 -1.16 -14.57 -5.31
N GLN A 174 0.14 -14.85 -5.25
CA GLN A 174 1.12 -14.08 -6.01
C GLN A 174 0.95 -14.38 -7.52
N MET A 175 0.51 -13.38 -8.26
CA MET A 175 0.28 -13.48 -9.72
C MET A 175 1.48 -12.97 -10.54
N PHE A 176 2.44 -12.32 -9.92
CA PHE A 176 3.62 -11.72 -10.56
C PHE A 176 4.90 -12.23 -9.90
N ASP A 177 5.99 -12.23 -10.64
CA ASP A 177 7.34 -12.52 -10.12
C ASP A 177 7.84 -11.44 -9.11
N ALA A 178 7.05 -10.40 -8.88
CA ALA A 178 7.32 -9.35 -7.92
C ALA A 178 6.63 -9.62 -6.58
N ASN A 179 7.31 -9.29 -5.51
CA ASN A 179 6.73 -9.33 -4.16
C ASN A 179 5.86 -8.09 -3.88
N VAL A 180 4.98 -7.73 -4.84
CA VAL A 180 4.05 -6.60 -4.77
C VAL A 180 2.63 -7.11 -4.90
N ARG A 181 1.77 -6.72 -3.98
CA ARG A 181 0.34 -6.98 -4.06
C ARG A 181 -0.30 -6.02 -5.04
N VAL A 182 -1.04 -6.57 -5.99
CA VAL A 182 -1.73 -5.79 -7.02
C VAL A 182 -3.24 -5.97 -6.96
N TRP A 183 -3.92 -5.04 -7.56
CA TRP A 183 -5.33 -5.10 -7.91
C TRP A 183 -5.50 -4.56 -9.32
N ALA A 184 -6.60 -4.88 -9.97
CA ALA A 184 -6.97 -4.26 -11.24
C ALA A 184 -8.29 -3.50 -11.06
N GLY A 185 -8.40 -2.35 -11.71
CA GLY A 185 -9.62 -1.56 -11.71
C GLY A 185 -10.02 -1.14 -13.12
N VAL A 186 -11.33 -1.05 -13.34
CA VAL A 186 -11.90 -0.51 -14.58
C VAL A 186 -12.83 0.66 -14.26
N TRP A 187 -12.54 1.81 -14.85
CA TRP A 187 -13.30 3.05 -14.70
C TRP A 187 -13.98 3.45 -15.99
N GLU A 188 -15.12 4.12 -15.89
CA GLU A 188 -15.80 4.82 -16.97
C GLU A 188 -15.69 6.31 -16.75
N VAL A 189 -15.04 7.03 -17.65
CA VAL A 189 -14.83 8.47 -17.56
C VAL A 189 -16.14 9.22 -17.78
N GLY A 190 -16.45 10.17 -16.90
CA GLY A 190 -17.73 10.87 -16.91
C GLY A 190 -18.94 10.01 -16.51
N GLY A 191 -18.72 8.77 -16.10
CA GLY A 191 -19.77 7.85 -15.67
C GLY A 191 -20.34 8.20 -14.29
N VAL A 192 -21.60 7.84 -14.05
CA VAL A 192 -22.24 7.96 -12.74
C VAL A 192 -21.84 6.76 -11.88
N GLN A 193 -21.30 7.00 -10.66
CA GLN A 193 -20.92 5.94 -9.76
C GLN A 193 -22.12 5.07 -9.37
N ARG A 194 -22.00 3.77 -9.62
CA ARG A 194 -22.93 2.71 -9.23
C ARG A 194 -22.20 1.73 -8.31
N GLU A 195 -22.80 0.57 -8.06
CA GLU A 195 -22.10 -0.53 -7.39
C GLU A 195 -20.89 -0.98 -8.22
N VAL A 196 -19.82 -1.31 -7.52
CA VAL A 196 -18.59 -1.85 -8.12
C VAL A 196 -18.71 -3.36 -8.20
N GLN A 197 -18.60 -3.92 -9.40
CA GLN A 197 -18.46 -5.35 -9.59
C GLN A 197 -17.10 -5.81 -9.08
N ARG A 198 -17.06 -6.91 -8.33
CA ARG A 198 -15.81 -7.39 -7.71
C ARG A 198 -15.51 -8.83 -8.14
N ALA A 199 -14.23 -9.11 -8.39
CA ALA A 199 -13.72 -10.43 -8.64
C ALA A 199 -12.50 -10.73 -7.76
N PHE A 200 -12.33 -11.98 -7.35
CA PHE A 200 -11.26 -12.37 -6.44
C PHE A 200 -10.54 -13.64 -6.89
N GLY A 201 -9.24 -13.67 -6.58
CA GLY A 201 -8.39 -14.84 -6.75
C GLY A 201 -7.95 -15.09 -8.18
N PRO A 202 -7.17 -16.17 -8.41
CA PRO A 202 -6.55 -16.45 -9.71
C PRO A 202 -7.57 -16.85 -10.79
N HIS A 203 -8.77 -17.24 -10.42
CA HIS A 203 -9.85 -17.65 -11.33
C HIS A 203 -10.93 -16.58 -11.48
N PHE A 204 -10.71 -15.36 -11.01
CA PHE A 204 -11.65 -14.23 -11.14
C PHE A 204 -13.05 -14.54 -10.58
N ALA A 205 -13.11 -15.29 -9.46
CA ALA A 205 -14.38 -15.65 -8.85
C ALA A 205 -15.19 -14.37 -8.52
N PRO A 206 -16.44 -14.26 -9.00
CA PRO A 206 -17.25 -13.09 -8.74
C PRO A 206 -17.59 -12.99 -7.25
N LEU A 207 -17.53 -11.78 -6.71
CA LEU A 207 -18.00 -11.45 -5.38
C LEU A 207 -19.24 -10.53 -5.49
N PRO A 208 -20.03 -10.43 -4.42
CA PRO A 208 -21.16 -9.49 -4.40
C PRO A 208 -20.72 -8.08 -4.74
N ALA A 209 -21.44 -7.43 -5.64
CA ALA A 209 -21.22 -6.02 -5.96
C ALA A 209 -21.46 -5.14 -4.74
N ARG A 210 -20.78 -4.01 -4.65
CA ARG A 210 -20.90 -3.09 -3.52
C ARG A 210 -20.96 -1.64 -3.96
N PRO A 211 -21.71 -0.81 -3.24
CA PRO A 211 -21.54 0.64 -3.33
C PRO A 211 -20.06 0.98 -3.07
N ARG A 212 -19.52 1.95 -3.80
CA ARG A 212 -18.16 2.41 -3.57
C ARG A 212 -18.06 3.05 -2.17
N PRO A 213 -17.22 2.52 -1.28
CA PRO A 213 -17.04 3.09 0.06
C PRO A 213 -16.24 4.39 -0.02
N THR A 214 -16.21 5.16 1.08
CA THR A 214 -15.45 6.40 1.20
C THR A 214 -13.95 6.19 0.91
N THR A 215 -13.41 5.02 1.26
CA THR A 215 -12.04 4.63 0.93
C THR A 215 -12.05 3.45 -0.03
N TRP A 216 -11.22 3.48 -1.06
CA TRP A 216 -11.10 2.36 -2.02
C TRP A 216 -10.70 1.05 -1.35
N ALA A 217 -9.94 1.10 -0.26
CA ALA A 217 -9.55 -0.07 0.52
C ALA A 217 -10.74 -0.88 1.01
N GLY A 218 -11.85 -0.24 1.33
CA GLY A 218 -13.09 -0.91 1.75
C GLY A 218 -13.69 -1.85 0.71
N LEU A 219 -13.28 -1.77 -0.54
CA LEU A 219 -13.69 -2.70 -1.60
C LEU A 219 -13.01 -4.08 -1.48
N LEU A 220 -11.89 -4.18 -0.79
CA LEU A 220 -11.17 -5.44 -0.57
C LEU A 220 -11.77 -6.30 0.56
N THR A 221 -12.75 -5.80 1.28
CA THR A 221 -13.37 -6.47 2.42
C THR A 221 -14.89 -6.43 2.31
N ASP A 222 -15.57 -7.37 2.94
CA ASP A 222 -17.03 -7.33 3.07
C ASP A 222 -17.48 -6.57 4.32
N ALA A 223 -16.56 -6.18 5.19
CA ALA A 223 -16.84 -5.31 6.33
C ALA A 223 -17.36 -3.94 5.85
N SER A 224 -18.45 -3.51 6.42
CA SER A 224 -19.04 -2.18 6.21
C SER A 224 -19.29 -1.58 7.60
N PRO A 225 -18.25 -1.05 8.25
CA PRO A 225 -18.44 -0.41 9.53
C PRO A 225 -19.46 0.73 9.37
N ALA A 226 -20.39 0.82 10.30
CA ALA A 226 -21.36 1.89 10.32
C ALA A 226 -20.66 3.25 10.31
N ALA A 227 -21.24 4.22 9.61
CA ALA A 227 -20.77 5.60 9.70
C ALA A 227 -20.81 6.03 11.18
N HIS A 228 -19.68 6.49 11.69
CA HIS A 228 -19.52 6.85 13.10
C HIS A 228 -19.33 8.36 13.22
N ALA A 229 -20.22 8.99 13.99
CA ALA A 229 -20.15 10.41 14.33
C ALA A 229 -19.89 10.64 15.85
N GLY A 230 -19.52 9.57 16.56
CA GLY A 230 -19.27 9.58 17.99
C GLY A 230 -17.77 9.70 18.35
N PRO A 231 -17.41 9.53 19.62
CA PRO A 231 -16.05 9.59 20.09
C PRO A 231 -15.19 8.47 19.53
N VAL A 232 -13.91 8.77 19.33
CA VAL A 232 -12.89 7.87 18.76
C VAL A 232 -11.74 7.66 19.73
N LEU A 233 -10.90 6.67 19.50
CA LEU A 233 -9.73 6.39 20.36
C LEU A 233 -8.81 7.61 20.52
N GLY A 234 -8.71 8.46 19.50
CA GLY A 234 -7.91 9.69 19.57
C GLY A 234 -8.40 10.73 20.58
N ASP A 235 -9.62 10.60 21.08
CA ASP A 235 -10.17 11.50 22.10
C ASP A 235 -9.69 11.13 23.52
N ILE A 236 -9.27 9.86 23.73
CA ILE A 236 -8.83 9.34 25.04
C ILE A 236 -7.38 8.82 25.03
N ALA A 237 -6.72 8.75 23.89
CA ALA A 237 -5.40 8.18 23.75
C ALA A 237 -4.55 8.94 22.72
N THR A 238 -3.24 8.98 22.98
CA THR A 238 -2.26 9.54 22.05
C THR A 238 -1.44 8.42 21.42
N PHE A 239 -1.41 8.37 20.10
CA PHE A 239 -0.65 7.39 19.33
C PHE A 239 0.57 8.03 18.71
N SER A 240 1.71 7.37 18.79
CA SER A 240 2.97 7.82 18.18
C SER A 240 3.77 6.65 17.62
N VAL A 241 4.63 6.93 16.65
CA VAL A 241 5.60 5.99 16.09
C VAL A 241 6.95 6.67 15.98
N ASP A 242 8.00 5.95 16.33
CA ASP A 242 9.35 6.45 16.25
C ASP A 242 9.92 6.29 14.83
N PHE A 243 10.98 7.04 14.50
CA PHE A 243 11.53 7.17 13.16
C PHE A 243 12.87 6.41 13.00
N ARG A 244 13.42 6.46 11.80
CA ARG A 244 14.69 5.81 11.47
C ARG A 244 15.85 6.21 12.39
N GLU A 245 15.84 7.42 12.90
CA GLU A 245 16.88 7.90 13.82
C GLU A 245 16.95 7.02 15.08
N GLN A 246 15.80 6.71 15.68
CA GLN A 246 15.73 5.84 16.84
C GLN A 246 16.17 4.42 16.49
N TYR A 247 15.75 3.90 15.34
CA TYR A 247 16.18 2.58 14.90
C TYR A 247 17.71 2.47 14.76
N TYR A 248 18.32 3.38 14.01
CA TYR A 248 19.78 3.34 13.79
C TYR A 248 20.56 3.67 15.04
N GLY A 249 20.04 4.55 15.89
CA GLY A 249 20.69 4.91 17.13
C GLY A 249 20.68 3.81 18.19
N LEU A 250 19.79 2.83 18.10
CA LEU A 250 19.79 1.62 18.94
C LEU A 250 20.79 0.58 18.46
N VAL A 251 21.24 0.64 17.19
CA VAL A 251 22.23 -0.31 16.65
C VAL A 251 23.54 -0.18 17.43
N GLY A 252 24.05 -1.30 17.96
CA GLY A 252 25.25 -1.33 18.81
C GLY A 252 24.99 -1.18 20.32
N ALA A 253 23.79 -0.72 20.73
CA ALA A 253 23.37 -0.68 22.14
C ALA A 253 22.47 -1.86 22.54
N VAL A 254 22.08 -2.72 21.59
CA VAL A 254 21.20 -3.89 21.82
C VAL A 254 22.03 -5.16 21.99
N SER A 255 21.75 -5.91 23.07
CA SER A 255 22.32 -7.23 23.33
C SER A 255 21.40 -8.03 24.25
N ASP A 256 21.55 -9.37 24.25
CA ASP A 256 20.90 -10.24 25.23
C ASP A 256 21.62 -10.22 26.59
N GLU A 257 22.88 -9.71 26.64
CA GLU A 257 23.78 -9.80 27.81
C GLU A 257 23.91 -8.45 28.56
N VAL A 258 23.21 -7.38 28.14
CA VAL A 258 23.30 -6.07 28.78
C VAL A 258 22.17 -5.86 29.78
N GLU A 259 22.44 -5.05 30.80
CA GLU A 259 21.40 -4.52 31.68
C GLU A 259 20.68 -3.37 30.99
N GLY A 260 19.35 -3.30 31.17
CA GLY A 260 18.52 -2.23 30.62
C GLY A 260 17.12 -2.72 30.23
N PRO A 261 16.30 -1.81 29.68
CA PRO A 261 14.94 -2.14 29.29
C PRO A 261 14.88 -3.19 28.18
N PRO A 262 13.90 -4.12 28.24
CA PRO A 262 13.58 -5.00 27.12
C PRO A 262 13.25 -4.21 25.85
N LEU A 263 13.83 -4.61 24.71
CA LEU A 263 13.51 -4.05 23.41
C LEU A 263 12.37 -4.85 22.78
N ILE A 264 11.23 -4.22 22.58
CA ILE A 264 10.05 -4.86 21.99
C ILE A 264 9.95 -4.52 20.51
N THR A 265 10.02 -5.55 19.67
CA THR A 265 9.79 -5.45 18.22
C THR A 265 8.37 -5.90 17.87
N SER A 266 7.86 -5.51 16.70
CA SER A 266 6.52 -5.92 16.26
C SER A 266 6.31 -7.45 16.27
N GLY A 267 7.35 -8.24 16.01
CA GLY A 267 7.26 -9.72 16.03
C GLY A 267 7.15 -10.34 17.43
N LEU A 268 7.24 -9.55 18.49
CA LEU A 268 7.04 -9.98 19.89
C LEU A 268 5.66 -9.67 20.43
N ILE A 269 4.85 -8.91 19.69
CA ILE A 269 3.54 -8.47 20.13
C ILE A 269 2.49 -9.41 19.54
N GLU A 270 1.66 -9.96 20.40
CA GLU A 270 0.41 -10.68 20.09
C GLU A 270 -0.75 -10.02 20.83
N PRO A 271 -2.01 -10.28 20.49
CA PRO A 271 -3.14 -9.71 21.23
C PRO A 271 -3.07 -10.04 22.73
N GLY A 272 -2.84 -9.00 23.54
CA GLY A 272 -2.76 -9.10 25.00
C GLY A 272 -1.50 -9.78 25.57
N ARG A 273 -0.49 -10.15 24.73
CA ARG A 273 0.69 -10.88 25.17
C ARG A 273 1.97 -10.36 24.51
N CYS A 274 3.02 -10.17 25.33
CA CYS A 274 4.38 -9.92 24.87
C CYS A 274 5.20 -11.20 24.96
N LEU A 275 5.86 -11.57 23.87
CA LEU A 275 6.66 -12.80 23.76
C LEU A 275 8.18 -12.54 23.96
N TRP A 276 8.55 -11.45 24.60
CA TRP A 276 9.94 -11.16 24.91
C TRP A 276 10.52 -12.23 25.83
N GLY A 277 11.69 -12.78 25.46
CA GLY A 277 12.32 -13.90 26.16
C GLY A 277 11.76 -15.28 25.78
N GLU A 278 10.63 -15.37 25.09
CA GLU A 278 10.02 -16.63 24.62
C GLU A 278 10.22 -16.86 23.12
N ARG A 279 10.23 -15.76 22.34
CA ARG A 279 10.41 -15.79 20.87
C ARG A 279 11.65 -15.00 20.48
N PRO A 280 12.62 -15.63 19.80
CA PRO A 280 13.78 -14.89 19.28
C PRO A 280 13.36 -13.95 18.16
N VAL A 281 14.01 -12.78 18.10
CA VAL A 281 13.73 -11.74 17.10
C VAL A 281 14.95 -11.33 16.31
N ARG A 282 14.73 -10.69 15.18
CA ARG A 282 15.78 -10.02 14.40
C ARG A 282 15.70 -8.51 14.59
N PHE A 283 16.83 -7.92 14.97
CA PHE A 283 17.01 -6.48 15.00
C PHE A 283 18.35 -6.14 14.32
N ALA A 284 18.40 -5.13 13.46
CA ALA A 284 19.60 -4.71 12.74
C ALA A 284 20.39 -5.88 12.07
N LYS A 285 19.65 -6.83 11.44
CA LYS A 285 20.17 -8.07 10.80
C LYS A 285 20.72 -9.13 11.76
N GLN A 286 20.81 -8.85 13.05
CA GLN A 286 21.23 -9.82 14.08
C GLN A 286 20.01 -10.49 14.71
N ARG A 287 20.21 -11.67 15.31
CA ARG A 287 19.19 -12.44 16.02
C ARG A 287 19.47 -12.39 17.51
N TYR A 288 18.42 -12.16 18.29
CA TYR A 288 18.45 -12.04 19.73
C TYR A 288 17.39 -12.95 20.35
N ALA A 289 17.69 -13.52 21.51
CA ALA A 289 16.76 -14.34 22.30
C ALA A 289 15.87 -13.44 23.20
N ALA A 290 16.49 -12.47 23.90
CA ALA A 290 15.84 -11.56 24.83
C ALA A 290 16.51 -10.17 24.79
N PRO A 291 16.36 -9.41 23.68
CA PRO A 291 17.11 -8.17 23.46
C PRO A 291 16.80 -7.12 24.53
N ARG A 292 17.88 -6.51 25.03
CA ARG A 292 17.84 -5.37 25.96
C ARG A 292 18.66 -4.23 25.40
N VAL A 293 18.39 -3.02 25.90
CA VAL A 293 19.06 -1.79 25.46
C VAL A 293 19.95 -1.25 26.56
N ALA A 294 21.27 -1.20 26.31
CA ALA A 294 22.23 -0.52 27.18
C ALA A 294 22.06 0.99 27.05
N ILE A 295 21.30 1.61 27.96
CA ILE A 295 20.96 3.03 27.92
C ILE A 295 22.18 3.93 27.97
N ASP A 296 23.20 3.55 28.72
CA ASP A 296 24.48 4.23 28.86
C ASP A 296 25.28 4.34 27.55
N ARG A 297 25.04 3.42 26.59
CA ARG A 297 25.66 3.43 25.27
C ARG A 297 24.93 4.32 24.25
N LEU A 298 23.76 4.82 24.59
CA LEU A 298 22.99 5.71 23.75
C LEU A 298 23.52 7.14 23.78
N SER A 299 23.34 7.87 22.68
CA SER A 299 23.59 9.32 22.68
C SER A 299 22.67 10.03 23.68
N PRO A 300 23.04 11.21 24.23
CA PRO A 300 22.21 11.96 25.18
C PRO A 300 20.80 12.27 24.66
N ARG A 301 20.65 12.44 23.36
CA ARG A 301 19.34 12.62 22.71
C ARG A 301 18.49 11.36 22.79
N LEU A 302 19.07 10.20 22.53
CA LEU A 302 18.38 8.92 22.59
C LEU A 302 18.11 8.46 24.02
N GLN A 303 18.97 8.81 24.99
CA GLN A 303 18.69 8.59 26.42
C GLN A 303 17.42 9.36 26.84
N ARG A 304 17.31 10.64 26.44
CA ARG A 304 16.08 11.44 26.68
C ARG A 304 14.86 10.83 26.00
N TRP A 305 14.99 10.40 24.75
CA TRP A 305 13.92 9.69 24.05
C TRP A 305 13.51 8.42 24.82
N ALA A 306 14.44 7.57 25.21
CA ALA A 306 14.17 6.35 25.97
C ALA A 306 13.41 6.68 27.28
N ALA A 307 13.81 7.72 28.01
CA ALA A 307 13.12 8.19 29.20
C ALA A 307 11.66 8.60 28.92
N THR A 308 11.36 9.20 27.77
CA THR A 308 9.97 9.52 27.37
C THR A 308 9.13 8.28 27.05
N ARG A 309 9.78 7.14 26.81
CA ARG A 309 9.13 5.85 26.55
C ARG A 309 8.98 4.99 27.82
N SER A 310 9.63 5.36 28.90
CA SER A 310 9.55 4.65 30.20
C SER A 310 8.35 5.15 31.02
N VAL A 311 7.15 4.97 30.44
CA VAL A 311 5.85 5.31 31.03
C VAL A 311 4.87 4.18 30.77
N PRO A 312 3.81 4.00 31.60
CA PRO A 312 2.71 3.09 31.28
C PRO A 312 2.18 3.34 29.88
N LYS A 313 2.02 2.28 29.07
CA LYS A 313 1.67 2.41 27.66
C LYS A 313 1.16 1.11 27.05
N ILE A 314 0.53 1.21 25.90
CA ILE A 314 0.22 0.07 25.04
C ILE A 314 1.19 0.11 23.86
N LEU A 315 1.80 -1.04 23.56
CA LEU A 315 2.61 -1.25 22.36
C LEU A 315 1.80 -2.00 21.31
N ILE A 316 1.85 -1.53 20.05
CA ILE A 316 1.02 -2.05 18.97
C ILE A 316 1.94 -2.38 17.79
N ALA A 317 1.81 -3.61 17.26
CA ALA A 317 2.51 -4.02 16.06
C ALA A 317 1.95 -3.28 14.83
N ASN A 318 2.82 -2.79 13.95
CA ASN A 318 2.38 -1.90 12.87
C ASN A 318 1.94 -2.61 11.58
N GLN A 319 2.20 -3.93 11.44
CA GLN A 319 1.80 -4.72 10.27
C GLN A 319 1.30 -6.09 10.70
N THR A 320 0.00 -6.29 10.66
CA THR A 320 -0.66 -7.46 11.22
C THR A 320 -1.93 -7.79 10.45
N LYS A 321 -2.46 -9.01 10.64
CA LYS A 321 -3.77 -9.41 10.10
C LYS A 321 -4.92 -8.96 11.01
N VAL A 322 -4.67 -8.92 12.31
CA VAL A 322 -5.57 -8.39 13.34
C VAL A 322 -4.77 -7.39 14.15
N ILE A 323 -5.39 -6.48 14.86
CA ILE A 323 -4.67 -5.56 15.74
C ILE A 323 -3.99 -6.38 16.83
N GLU A 324 -2.67 -6.31 16.89
CA GLU A 324 -1.84 -6.94 17.91
C GLU A 324 -1.34 -5.85 18.84
N ALA A 325 -1.87 -5.84 20.07
CA ALA A 325 -1.59 -4.82 21.08
C ALA A 325 -1.33 -5.47 22.44
N VAL A 326 -0.40 -4.90 23.21
CA VAL A 326 -0.04 -5.38 24.54
C VAL A 326 0.19 -4.20 25.50
N HIS A 327 -0.27 -4.36 26.73
CA HIS A 327 -0.08 -3.36 27.78
C HIS A 327 1.26 -3.54 28.49
N ASP A 328 1.95 -2.44 28.72
CA ASP A 328 3.15 -2.29 29.57
C ASP A 328 2.79 -1.39 30.75
N PRO A 329 2.16 -1.92 31.81
CA PRO A 329 1.66 -1.12 32.92
C PRO A 329 2.77 -0.53 33.79
N ALA A 330 3.96 -1.14 33.82
CA ALA A 330 5.11 -0.64 34.56
C ALA A 330 5.94 0.37 33.77
N GLY A 331 5.73 0.48 32.45
CA GLY A 331 6.52 1.37 31.59
C GLY A 331 7.97 0.90 31.40
N GLU A 332 8.22 -0.39 31.54
CA GLU A 332 9.59 -0.94 31.55
C GLU A 332 10.12 -1.26 30.14
N TRP A 333 9.26 -1.36 29.13
CA TRP A 333 9.64 -1.79 27.80
C TRP A 333 10.01 -0.62 26.89
N LEU A 334 11.02 -0.80 26.06
CA LEU A 334 11.39 0.16 25.03
C LEU A 334 10.89 -0.30 23.66
N PRO A 335 10.07 0.50 22.93
CA PRO A 335 9.63 0.12 21.61
C PRO A 335 10.75 0.21 20.59
N SER A 336 10.87 -0.81 19.73
CA SER A 336 11.66 -0.74 18.50
C SER A 336 10.84 -0.04 17.40
N VAL A 337 11.51 0.53 16.40
CA VAL A 337 10.84 1.01 15.18
C VAL A 337 10.55 -0.20 14.29
N PRO A 338 9.31 -0.42 13.83
CA PRO A 338 8.18 0.53 13.76
C PRO A 338 7.00 0.23 14.72
N VAL A 339 7.26 -0.21 15.93
CA VAL A 339 6.21 -0.39 16.95
C VAL A 339 5.51 0.94 17.22
N ILE A 340 4.19 0.93 17.31
CA ILE A 340 3.38 2.10 17.67
C ILE A 340 3.21 2.12 19.19
N THR A 341 3.44 3.27 19.78
CA THR A 341 3.24 3.53 21.22
C THR A 341 1.92 4.26 21.39
N CYS A 342 1.08 3.78 22.29
CA CYS A 342 -0.15 4.44 22.72
C CYS A 342 -0.07 4.76 24.21
N VAL A 343 -0.36 6.02 24.58
CA VAL A 343 -0.45 6.50 25.96
C VAL A 343 -1.86 6.98 26.21
N SER A 344 -2.43 6.55 27.34
CA SER A 344 -3.79 6.90 27.77
C SER A 344 -3.86 6.80 29.29
N ASP A 345 -4.72 7.61 29.90
CA ASP A 345 -5.08 7.47 31.32
C ASP A 345 -6.02 6.27 31.56
N ASP A 346 -6.64 5.74 30.49
CA ASP A 346 -7.52 4.56 30.52
C ASP A 346 -7.03 3.51 29.51
N CYS A 347 -5.91 2.87 29.81
CA CYS A 347 -5.33 1.83 28.97
C CYS A 347 -6.24 0.60 28.82
N ASP A 348 -7.06 0.30 29.82
CA ASP A 348 -7.94 -0.87 29.80
C ASP A 348 -9.04 -0.70 28.75
N THR A 349 -9.72 0.45 28.71
CA THR A 349 -10.71 0.77 27.68
C THR A 349 -10.07 0.77 26.29
N VAL A 350 -8.90 1.40 26.12
CA VAL A 350 -8.18 1.43 24.85
C VAL A 350 -7.86 0.01 24.38
N LEU A 351 -7.35 -0.84 25.26
CA LEU A 351 -6.98 -2.22 24.93
C LEU A 351 -8.20 -3.06 24.57
N GLN A 352 -9.31 -2.90 25.31
CA GLN A 352 -10.58 -3.57 25.00
C GLN A 352 -11.07 -3.20 23.60
N VAL A 353 -11.04 -1.91 23.22
CA VAL A 353 -11.43 -1.44 21.89
C VAL A 353 -10.51 -2.02 20.84
N LEU A 354 -9.17 -1.90 21.00
CA LEU A 354 -8.19 -2.39 20.03
C LEU A 354 -8.32 -3.91 19.77
N ASN A 355 -8.67 -4.69 20.77
CA ASN A 355 -8.86 -6.14 20.66
C ASN A 355 -10.24 -6.54 20.14
N SER A 356 -11.15 -5.60 19.87
CA SER A 356 -12.50 -5.89 19.39
C SER A 356 -12.52 -6.27 17.91
N ASN A 357 -13.51 -7.08 17.51
CA ASN A 357 -13.78 -7.37 16.11
C ASN A 357 -14.14 -6.08 15.34
N ALA A 358 -14.89 -5.17 15.95
CA ALA A 358 -15.30 -3.91 15.34
C ALA A 358 -14.10 -3.04 14.96
N ALA A 359 -13.07 -2.95 15.84
CA ALA A 359 -11.84 -2.24 15.51
C ALA A 359 -11.07 -2.90 14.36
N ASN A 360 -11.00 -4.23 14.34
CA ASN A 360 -10.37 -4.97 13.25
C ASN A 360 -11.12 -4.76 11.92
N GLU A 361 -12.43 -4.85 11.89
CA GLU A 361 -13.25 -4.56 10.71
C GLU A 361 -13.05 -3.11 10.25
N TRP A 362 -13.00 -2.17 11.19
CA TRP A 362 -12.78 -0.76 10.89
C TRP A 362 -11.41 -0.52 10.23
N VAL A 363 -10.32 -1.08 10.77
CA VAL A 363 -8.98 -0.90 10.18
C VAL A 363 -8.86 -1.58 8.82
N HIS A 364 -9.48 -2.75 8.63
CA HIS A 364 -9.52 -3.40 7.33
C HIS A 364 -10.29 -2.58 6.30
N HIS A 365 -11.42 -2.01 6.66
CA HIS A 365 -12.19 -1.14 5.77
C HIS A 365 -11.39 0.08 5.30
N HIS A 366 -10.55 0.66 6.19
CA HIS A 366 -9.80 1.88 5.88
C HIS A 366 -8.40 1.65 5.32
N ALA A 367 -7.80 0.48 5.58
CA ALA A 367 -6.39 0.24 5.29
C ALA A 367 -6.08 -1.12 4.64
N ALA A 368 -7.09 -1.88 4.19
CA ALA A 368 -6.84 -3.11 3.44
C ALA A 368 -5.92 -2.85 2.24
N GLY A 369 -5.02 -3.80 1.95
CA GLY A 369 -4.01 -3.67 0.90
C GLY A 369 -2.80 -2.81 1.25
N SER A 370 -2.76 -2.17 2.42
CA SER A 370 -1.60 -1.35 2.85
C SER A 370 -0.43 -2.17 3.41
N GLY A 371 -0.66 -3.41 3.84
CA GLY A 371 0.36 -4.28 4.41
C GLY A 371 1.20 -5.00 3.35
N LEU A 372 2.34 -5.58 3.78
CA LEU A 372 3.25 -6.31 2.89
C LEU A 372 2.82 -7.76 2.63
N GLY A 373 1.99 -8.34 3.51
CA GLY A 373 1.51 -9.72 3.41
C GLY A 373 0.02 -9.80 3.00
N ALA A 374 -0.43 -10.99 2.57
CA ALA A 374 -1.84 -11.24 2.29
C ALA A 374 -2.71 -11.01 3.51
N GLY A 375 -3.75 -10.19 3.36
CA GLY A 375 -4.68 -9.85 4.43
C GLY A 375 -4.08 -9.03 5.57
N THR A 376 -2.82 -8.56 5.45
CA THR A 376 -2.25 -7.66 6.46
C THR A 376 -2.61 -6.20 6.17
N VAL A 377 -2.76 -5.43 7.25
CA VAL A 377 -2.92 -3.98 7.20
C VAL A 377 -1.69 -3.30 7.82
N ARG A 378 -1.34 -2.14 7.31
CA ARG A 378 -0.32 -1.29 7.92
C ARG A 378 -0.98 -0.26 8.80
N LEU A 379 -0.86 -0.47 10.11
CA LEU A 379 -1.36 0.45 11.12
C LEU A 379 -0.46 1.71 11.19
N ASN A 380 -1.07 2.82 11.53
CA ASN A 380 -0.38 4.07 11.81
C ASN A 380 -1.16 4.88 12.86
N PRO A 381 -0.52 5.87 13.52
CA PRO A 381 -1.16 6.65 14.58
C PRO A 381 -2.50 7.28 14.21
N LYS A 382 -2.61 7.85 13.01
CA LYS A 382 -3.85 8.49 12.55
C LYS A 382 -4.99 7.49 12.34
N LEU A 383 -4.67 6.32 11.77
CA LEU A 383 -5.65 5.24 11.57
C LEU A 383 -6.18 4.73 12.91
N LEU A 384 -5.29 4.46 13.87
CA LEU A 384 -5.68 3.98 15.20
C LEU A 384 -6.49 5.01 15.98
N ALA A 385 -6.08 6.28 15.94
CA ALA A 385 -6.82 7.37 16.58
C ALA A 385 -8.25 7.54 16.04
N GLY A 386 -8.51 7.14 14.79
CA GLY A 386 -9.84 7.20 14.19
C GLY A 386 -10.78 6.03 14.52
N ILE A 387 -10.32 5.00 15.25
CA ILE A 387 -11.17 3.86 15.61
C ILE A 387 -12.28 4.31 16.56
N PRO A 388 -13.57 3.97 16.28
CA PRO A 388 -14.68 4.27 17.17
C PRO A 388 -14.55 3.63 18.56
N LEU A 389 -14.97 4.34 19.60
CA LEU A 389 -14.97 3.86 21.00
C LEU A 389 -16.09 2.85 21.34
N ARG A 390 -16.86 2.38 20.34
CA ARG A 390 -17.99 1.45 20.57
C ARG A 390 -17.68 0.08 19.99
#